data_2b1948d63af64ab100e9b700c9d802e8
#
_entry.id   2b1948d63af64ab100e9b700c9d802e8
#
_cell.length_a   1.000
_cell.length_b   1.000
_cell.length_c   1.000
_cell.angle_alpha   90.00
_cell.angle_beta   90.00
_cell.angle_gamma   90.00
#
_symmetry.space_group_name_H-M   'P 1'
#
loop_
_entity.id
_entity.type
_entity.pdbx_description
1 polymer ?
#
loop_
_entity_poly.entity_id
_entity_poly.type
_entity_poly.pdbx_seq_one_letter_code
_entity_poly.pdbx_strand_id
1 'polypeptide(L)'
;MQRDPDFGPLVMVGAGGVLVELMKDVQLAPAPLSHAAALTMLRDLRCLPLLTGYRGRPSADLDAIADVMVRLGALATSTDRVRELDINPLFIAGSRIAAADARATLA
;
A
#
# COMPACT_ATOMS: atom_id res chain seq x y z
N MET A 1 3.84 -6.12 -1.11
CA MET A 1 5.18 -6.19 -1.70
C MET A 1 5.39 -7.55 -2.31
N GLN A 2 5.91 -7.60 -3.50
CA GLN A 2 6.29 -8.84 -4.17
C GLN A 2 7.54 -8.60 -5.02
N ARG A 3 8.28 -9.68 -5.30
CA ARG A 3 9.47 -9.60 -6.13
C ARG A 3 9.15 -9.97 -7.57
N ASP A 4 9.49 -9.08 -8.46
CA ASP A 4 9.36 -9.29 -9.89
C ASP A 4 10.71 -9.74 -10.45
N PRO A 5 10.74 -10.73 -11.38
CA PRO A 5 12.00 -11.21 -11.97
C PRO A 5 12.77 -10.14 -12.74
N ASP A 6 12.07 -9.18 -13.32
CA ASP A 6 12.69 -8.14 -14.17
C ASP A 6 12.93 -6.84 -13.41
N PHE A 7 12.01 -6.46 -12.51
CA PHE A 7 12.04 -5.16 -11.85
C PHE A 7 12.45 -5.22 -10.38
N GLY A 8 12.67 -6.42 -9.83
CA GLY A 8 13.01 -6.58 -8.42
C GLY A 8 11.81 -6.36 -7.50
N PRO A 9 12.03 -5.93 -6.25
CA PRO A 9 10.92 -5.75 -5.31
C PRO A 9 10.02 -4.60 -5.71
N LEU A 10 8.72 -4.86 -5.74
CA LEU A 10 7.66 -3.90 -6.06
C LEU A 10 6.76 -3.69 -4.86
N VAL A 11 6.36 -2.45 -4.63
CA VAL A 11 5.34 -2.10 -3.65
C VAL A 11 4.04 -1.78 -4.39
N MET A 12 2.95 -2.36 -3.91
CA MET A 12 1.61 -2.15 -4.46
C MET A 12 0.70 -1.58 -3.40
N VAL A 13 -0.14 -0.64 -3.79
CA VAL A 13 -1.25 -0.14 -2.99
C VAL A 13 -2.52 -0.20 -3.83
N GLY A 14 -3.61 -0.53 -3.20
CA GLY A 14 -4.91 -0.58 -3.86
C GLY A 14 -6.05 -0.57 -2.86
N ALA A 15 -7.25 -0.25 -3.34
CA ALA A 15 -8.47 -0.39 -2.54
C ALA A 15 -8.69 -1.86 -2.18
N GLY A 16 -9.15 -2.16 -0.98
CA GLY A 16 -9.42 -3.53 -0.56
C GLY A 16 -10.77 -4.06 -1.07
N GLY A 17 -10.93 -5.39 -1.07
CA GLY A 17 -12.19 -6.06 -1.34
C GLY A 17 -12.36 -6.58 -2.77
N VAL A 18 -13.50 -7.24 -3.01
CA VAL A 18 -13.82 -7.91 -4.28
C VAL A 18 -13.87 -6.93 -5.46
N LEU A 19 -14.31 -5.69 -5.21
CA LEU A 19 -14.40 -4.66 -6.25
C LEU A 19 -13.04 -4.26 -6.83
N VAL A 20 -11.96 -4.45 -6.09
CA VAL A 20 -10.60 -4.11 -6.55
C VAL A 20 -10.17 -4.98 -7.72
N GLU A 21 -10.48 -6.27 -7.68
CA GLU A 21 -10.14 -7.20 -8.75
C GLU A 21 -10.85 -6.82 -10.06
N LEU A 22 -12.09 -6.33 -9.95
CA LEU A 22 -12.88 -5.91 -11.10
C LEU A 22 -12.46 -4.53 -11.61
N MET A 23 -12.16 -3.59 -10.72
CA MET A 23 -11.87 -2.20 -11.07
C MET A 23 -10.39 -1.94 -11.29
N LYS A 24 -9.52 -2.85 -10.88
CA LYS A 24 -8.06 -2.73 -10.99
C LYS A 24 -7.53 -1.41 -10.45
N ASP A 25 -8.08 -0.98 -9.31
CA ASP A 25 -7.68 0.27 -8.66
C ASP A 25 -6.43 0.04 -7.81
N VAL A 26 -5.31 -0.13 -8.48
CA VAL A 26 -4.02 -0.40 -7.86
C VAL A 26 -2.94 0.46 -8.47
N GLN A 27 -1.91 0.74 -7.68
CA GLN A 27 -0.69 1.41 -8.11
C GLN A 27 0.51 0.56 -7.70
N LEU A 28 1.50 0.51 -8.58
CA LEU A 28 2.73 -0.26 -8.39
C LEU A 28 3.93 0.68 -8.57
N ALA A 29 4.96 0.47 -7.76
CA ALA A 29 6.24 1.13 -7.96
C ALA A 29 7.39 0.27 -7.45
N PRO A 30 8.59 0.35 -8.07
CA PRO A 30 9.77 -0.31 -7.57
C PRO A 30 10.18 0.22 -6.20
N ALA A 31 10.59 -0.68 -5.32
CA ALA A 31 11.21 -0.30 -4.05
C ALA A 31 12.68 0.11 -4.27
N PRO A 32 13.24 0.99 -3.44
CA PRO A 32 12.62 1.67 -2.32
C PRO A 32 11.71 2.82 -2.76
N LEU A 33 10.74 3.17 -1.91
CA LEU A 33 9.85 4.30 -2.15
C LEU A 33 10.30 5.50 -1.34
N SER A 34 10.28 6.70 -1.95
CA SER A 34 10.26 7.94 -1.19
C SER A 34 8.85 8.21 -0.66
N HIS A 35 8.75 9.05 0.37
CA HIS A 35 7.45 9.48 0.89
C HIS A 35 6.62 10.19 -0.18
N ALA A 36 7.26 11.05 -0.98
CA ALA A 36 6.60 11.76 -2.09
C ALA A 36 6.07 10.78 -3.15
N ALA A 37 6.82 9.75 -3.51
CA ALA A 37 6.37 8.72 -4.45
C ALA A 37 5.18 7.96 -3.89
N ALA A 38 5.19 7.59 -2.62
CA ALA A 38 4.08 6.90 -1.97
C ALA A 38 2.81 7.77 -1.98
N LEU A 39 2.92 9.05 -1.67
CA LEU A 39 1.79 9.99 -1.75
C LEU A 39 1.23 10.10 -3.16
N THR A 40 2.09 10.15 -4.18
CA THR A 40 1.66 10.18 -5.57
C THR A 40 0.87 8.92 -5.93
N MET A 41 1.34 7.74 -5.52
CA MET A 41 0.62 6.48 -5.74
C MET A 41 -0.77 6.52 -5.11
N LEU A 42 -0.90 7.01 -3.88
CA LEU A 42 -2.19 7.13 -3.19
C LEU A 42 -3.12 8.11 -3.91
N ARG A 43 -2.60 9.23 -4.38
CA ARG A 43 -3.39 10.23 -5.12
C ARG A 43 -3.86 9.76 -6.47
N ASP A 44 -3.16 8.80 -7.07
CA ASP A 44 -3.54 8.22 -8.36
C ASP A 44 -4.57 7.09 -8.23
N LEU A 45 -4.90 6.67 -7.02
CA LEU A 45 -5.98 5.70 -6.80
C LEU A 45 -7.35 6.31 -7.12
N ARG A 46 -8.19 5.53 -7.78
CA ARG A 46 -9.58 5.94 -8.05
C ARG A 46 -10.42 6.05 -6.78
N CYS A 47 -10.07 5.26 -5.75
CA CYS A 47 -10.75 5.31 -4.46
C CYS A 47 -10.32 6.49 -3.59
N LEU A 48 -9.44 7.37 -4.05
CA LEU A 48 -8.96 8.52 -3.28
C LEU A 48 -10.08 9.32 -2.62
N PRO A 49 -11.22 9.63 -3.28
CA PRO A 49 -12.31 10.35 -2.62
C PRO A 49 -12.85 9.66 -1.36
N LEU A 50 -12.78 8.34 -1.27
CA LEU A 50 -13.18 7.61 -0.07
C LEU A 50 -12.20 7.83 1.08
N LEU A 51 -10.94 8.13 0.78
CA LEU A 51 -9.90 8.40 1.75
C LEU A 51 -9.91 9.85 2.22
N THR A 52 -10.39 10.77 1.39
CA THR A 52 -10.31 12.21 1.66
C THR A 52 -11.57 12.83 2.27
N GLY A 53 -12.46 12.01 2.83
CA GLY A 53 -13.61 12.51 3.59
C GLY A 53 -14.94 12.42 2.85
N TYR A 54 -15.18 11.32 2.16
CA TYR A 54 -16.43 11.09 1.44
C TYR A 54 -17.62 10.91 2.40
N ARG A 55 -18.75 11.60 2.12
CA ARG A 55 -20.00 11.53 2.89
C ARG A 55 -19.83 11.80 4.39
N GLY A 56 -19.06 12.83 4.74
CA GLY A 56 -18.88 13.24 6.13
C GLY A 56 -18.00 12.33 6.98
N ARG A 57 -17.36 11.33 6.40
CA ARG A 57 -16.38 10.51 7.11
C ARG A 57 -15.09 11.30 7.32
N PRO A 58 -14.37 11.05 8.42
CA PRO A 58 -13.07 11.69 8.63
C PRO A 58 -12.14 11.38 7.47
N SER A 59 -11.36 12.38 7.06
CA SER A 59 -10.30 12.20 6.09
C SER A 59 -9.22 11.27 6.64
N ALA A 60 -8.76 10.32 5.84
CA ALA A 60 -7.63 9.49 6.19
C ALA A 60 -6.33 10.32 6.20
N ASP A 61 -5.41 9.97 7.09
CA ASP A 61 -4.07 10.52 7.10
C ASP A 61 -3.24 9.85 6.00
N LEU A 62 -3.15 10.48 4.84
CA LEU A 62 -2.40 9.95 3.71
C LEU A 62 -0.90 9.83 4.02
N ASP A 63 -0.35 10.72 4.84
CA ASP A 63 1.05 10.64 5.24
C ASP A 63 1.33 9.38 6.06
N ALA A 64 0.41 9.00 6.94
CA ALA A 64 0.53 7.77 7.71
C ALA A 64 0.47 6.52 6.83
N ILE A 65 -0.39 6.50 5.81
CA ILE A 65 -0.46 5.40 4.84
C ILE A 65 0.83 5.35 4.02
N ALA A 66 1.30 6.50 3.55
CA ALA A 66 2.54 6.60 2.79
C ALA A 66 3.73 6.10 3.61
N ASP A 67 3.77 6.38 4.91
CA ASP A 67 4.81 5.89 5.81
C ASP A 67 4.85 4.35 5.86
N VAL A 68 3.71 3.70 5.92
CA VAL A 68 3.62 2.23 5.85
C VAL A 68 4.19 1.71 4.52
N MET A 69 3.85 2.37 3.42
CA MET A 69 4.34 1.99 2.08
C MET A 69 5.86 2.13 1.99
N VAL A 70 6.41 3.22 2.51
CA VAL A 70 7.86 3.46 2.56
C VAL A 70 8.56 2.37 3.37
N ARG A 71 8.01 2.00 4.52
CA ARG A 71 8.56 0.94 5.37
C ARG A 71 8.52 -0.43 4.70
N LEU A 72 7.45 -0.74 3.97
CA LEU A 72 7.39 -1.96 3.16
C LEU A 72 8.49 -1.99 2.11
N GLY A 73 8.70 -0.90 1.41
CA GLY A 73 9.77 -0.76 0.43
C GLY A 73 11.15 -0.92 1.05
N ALA A 74 11.37 -0.32 2.21
CA ALA A 74 12.63 -0.44 2.95
C ALA A 74 12.89 -1.90 3.39
N LEU A 75 11.87 -2.58 3.89
CA LEU A 75 11.97 -4.00 4.23
C LEU A 75 12.34 -4.84 3.00
N ALA A 76 11.67 -4.59 1.89
CA ALA A 76 11.89 -5.33 0.64
C ALA A 76 13.33 -5.21 0.13
N THR A 77 13.97 -4.06 0.35
CA THR A 77 15.35 -3.82 -0.08
C THR A 77 16.40 -4.19 0.97
N SER A 78 15.98 -4.43 2.22
CA SER A 78 16.90 -4.77 3.32
C SER A 78 17.27 -6.25 3.39
N THR A 79 16.46 -7.13 2.78
CA THR A 79 16.66 -8.58 2.84
C THR A 79 16.04 -9.27 1.65
N ASP A 80 16.66 -10.35 1.18
CA ASP A 80 16.11 -11.22 0.13
C ASP A 80 15.23 -12.35 0.69
N ARG A 81 15.15 -12.47 2.00
CA ARG A 81 14.44 -13.56 2.66
C ARG A 81 12.93 -13.44 2.58
N VAL A 82 12.41 -12.23 2.42
CA VAL A 82 10.98 -11.99 2.25
C VAL A 82 10.68 -11.97 0.76
N ARG A 83 9.95 -12.97 0.28
CA ARG A 83 9.52 -13.06 -1.12
C ARG A 83 8.30 -12.22 -1.40
N GLU A 84 7.33 -12.31 -0.51
CA GLU A 84 6.09 -11.55 -0.58
C GLU A 84 5.69 -11.12 0.81
N LEU A 85 5.08 -9.96 0.90
CA LEU A 85 4.44 -9.47 2.12
C LEU A 85 3.16 -8.75 1.72
N ASP A 86 2.05 -9.22 2.24
CA ASP A 86 0.73 -8.69 1.95
C ASP A 86 0.06 -8.25 3.26
N ILE A 87 -0.35 -7.00 3.31
CA ILE A 87 -1.17 -6.44 4.38
C ILE A 87 -2.55 -6.20 3.80
N ASN A 88 -3.52 -6.99 4.24
CA ASN A 88 -4.85 -6.95 3.63
C ASN A 88 -5.92 -7.49 4.59
N PRO A 89 -6.85 -6.64 5.01
CA PRO A 89 -6.87 -5.20 4.73
C PRO A 89 -6.04 -4.38 5.71
N LEU A 90 -5.70 -3.16 5.28
CA LEU A 90 -5.23 -2.10 6.15
C LEU A 90 -6.43 -1.24 6.53
N PHE A 91 -6.86 -1.28 7.78
CA PHE A 91 -7.97 -0.45 8.26
C PHE A 91 -7.49 0.95 8.58
N ILE A 92 -8.28 1.92 8.15
CA ILE A 92 -7.97 3.34 8.31
C ILE A 92 -9.18 4.03 8.92
N ALA A 93 -8.96 4.71 10.05
CA ALA A 93 -9.97 5.53 10.71
C ALA A 93 -9.31 6.86 11.11
N GLY A 94 -9.41 7.86 10.23
CA GLY A 94 -8.70 9.13 10.41
C GLY A 94 -7.18 8.91 10.41
N SER A 95 -6.52 9.25 11.52
CA SER A 95 -5.09 9.04 11.70
C SER A 95 -4.73 7.65 12.24
N ARG A 96 -5.73 6.84 12.58
CA ARG A 96 -5.50 5.48 13.08
C ARG A 96 -5.39 4.52 11.91
N ILE A 97 -4.34 3.71 11.93
CA ILE A 97 -4.08 2.70 10.93
C ILE A 97 -3.78 1.38 11.65
N ALA A 98 -4.44 0.31 11.22
CA ALA A 98 -4.21 -1.02 11.77
C ALA A 98 -4.23 -2.05 10.65
N ALA A 99 -3.21 -2.91 10.64
CA ALA A 99 -3.21 -4.09 9.79
C ALA A 99 -4.16 -5.12 10.40
N ALA A 100 -5.20 -5.50 9.67
CA ALA A 100 -6.13 -6.52 10.14
C ALA A 100 -5.55 -7.92 9.93
N ASP A 101 -4.78 -8.10 8.87
CA ASP A 101 -4.10 -9.34 8.56
C ASP A 101 -2.83 -9.04 7.76
N ALA A 102 -1.81 -9.86 7.97
CA ALA A 102 -0.57 -9.78 7.22
C ALA A 102 -0.07 -11.19 6.90
N ARG A 103 0.37 -11.39 5.67
CA ARG A 103 0.96 -12.63 5.21
C ARG A 103 2.33 -12.37 4.65
N ALA A 104 3.26 -13.26 4.96
CA ALA A 104 4.59 -13.22 4.39
C ALA A 104 4.97 -14.59 3.85
N THR A 105 5.59 -14.61 2.68
CA THR A 105 6.23 -15.79 2.11
C THR A 105 7.74 -15.61 2.22
N LEU A 106 8.40 -16.54 2.85
CA LEU A 106 9.84 -16.52 3.07
C LEU A 106 10.57 -17.45 2.09
N ALA A 107 11.77 -17.05 1.78
CA ALA A 107 12.67 -17.88 0.96
C ALA A 107 13.31 -18.97 1.80
#